data_7c8bcee1f67f2264c949b7c7a90a28f1
#
_entry.id   7c8bcee1f67f2264c949b7c7a90a28f1
#
_cell.length_a   1.000
_cell.length_b   1.000
_cell.length_c   1.000
_cell.angle_alpha   90.00
_cell.angle_beta   90.00
_cell.angle_gamma   90.00
#
_symmetry.space_group_name_H-M   'P 1'
#
loop_
_entity.id
_entity.type
_entity.pdbx_description
1 polymer ?
#
loop_
_entity_poly.entity_id
_entity_poly.type
_entity_poly.pdbx_seq_one_letter_code
_entity_poly.pdbx_strand_id
1 'polypeptide(L)'
;MSSAASRTVQERALRHVAELASGPPMDPALRVTLNFHPDRLLHGEPILDAMAEVGVYHSQFVTGTSNGGLTARPGGDRWRWESRIFGGAYDGATAHERPVYGALNFRRKPVGGAPRFGSAHFRLTGQTLKRSTFCYPDSFLEPSDFGVAARMGLIELASADRQDELDDYIEAQVHASVRLRGDVEALVLDPCYRGTTVEDAALRLGCPVEWHPGFRLGVDELRRHPDYRGREYVDLGTQIAVDGMLDPRIIGNSARAGLHDPQAVKKVWHYLARFGAPWTAMDRSVVEHNCPAKL
;
A
#
# COMPACT_ATOMS: atom_id res chain seq x y z
N MET A 1 41.84 -2.91 -20.55
CA MET A 1 41.07 -3.66 -19.55
C MET A 1 40.04 -2.72 -18.98
N SER A 2 38.79 -2.82 -19.43
CA SER A 2 37.71 -1.97 -18.97
C SER A 2 37.36 -2.32 -17.51
N SER A 3 37.56 -1.39 -16.60
CA SER A 3 37.11 -1.50 -15.22
C SER A 3 35.58 -1.69 -15.23
N ALA A 4 35.11 -2.91 -14.92
CA ALA A 4 33.70 -3.15 -14.67
C ALA A 4 33.33 -2.34 -13.41
N ALA A 5 32.66 -1.19 -13.62
CA ALA A 5 32.14 -0.38 -12.53
C ALA A 5 31.33 -1.31 -11.60
N SER A 6 31.64 -1.30 -10.31
CA SER A 6 30.94 -2.13 -9.32
C SER A 6 29.46 -1.72 -9.32
N ARG A 7 28.56 -2.67 -9.66
CA ARG A 7 27.12 -2.42 -9.67
C ARG A 7 26.62 -2.11 -8.27
N THR A 8 25.67 -1.16 -8.18
CA THR A 8 24.99 -0.85 -6.93
C THR A 8 24.20 -2.04 -6.41
N VAL A 9 23.86 -2.03 -5.12
CA VAL A 9 23.01 -3.09 -4.50
C VAL A 9 21.66 -3.18 -5.22
N GLN A 10 21.09 -2.03 -5.61
CA GLN A 10 19.82 -1.93 -6.32
C GLN A 10 19.88 -2.57 -7.72
N GLU A 11 20.95 -2.30 -8.47
CA GLU A 11 21.14 -2.89 -9.81
C GLU A 11 21.31 -4.41 -9.74
N ARG A 12 21.97 -4.92 -8.69
CA ARG A 12 22.11 -6.37 -8.50
C ARG A 12 20.77 -7.01 -8.18
N ALA A 13 19.96 -6.40 -7.27
CA ALA A 13 18.63 -6.87 -6.91
C ALA A 13 17.69 -6.88 -8.12
N LEU A 14 17.60 -5.76 -8.85
CA LEU A 14 16.76 -5.65 -10.05
C LEU A 14 17.10 -6.72 -11.10
N ARG A 15 18.39 -6.95 -11.37
CA ARG A 15 18.81 -7.95 -12.34
C ARG A 15 18.44 -9.36 -11.88
N HIS A 16 18.68 -9.69 -10.60
CA HIS A 16 18.35 -11.00 -10.05
C HIS A 16 16.85 -11.30 -10.23
N VAL A 17 15.97 -10.35 -9.86
CA VAL A 17 14.52 -10.52 -10.02
C VAL A 17 14.14 -10.57 -11.50
N ALA A 18 14.79 -9.79 -12.38
CA ALA A 18 14.52 -9.83 -13.81
C ALA A 18 14.85 -11.19 -14.45
N GLU A 19 15.79 -11.94 -13.89
CA GLU A 19 16.10 -13.31 -14.34
C GLU A 19 14.98 -14.30 -13.97
N LEU A 20 14.26 -14.05 -12.88
CA LEU A 20 13.13 -14.86 -12.40
C LEU A 20 11.79 -14.45 -13.04
N ALA A 21 11.69 -13.23 -13.55
CA ALA A 21 10.46 -12.65 -14.07
C ALA A 21 10.12 -13.20 -15.48
N SER A 22 8.82 -13.32 -15.75
CA SER A 22 8.30 -13.80 -17.05
C SER A 22 7.12 -12.92 -17.54
N GLY A 23 6.65 -13.16 -18.75
CA GLY A 23 5.48 -12.50 -19.33
C GLY A 23 5.81 -11.25 -20.16
N PRO A 24 4.78 -10.55 -20.67
CA PRO A 24 4.93 -9.37 -21.49
C PRO A 24 5.34 -8.13 -20.68
N PRO A 25 5.83 -7.06 -21.34
CA PRO A 25 6.02 -5.76 -20.70
C PRO A 25 4.71 -5.22 -20.12
N MET A 26 4.80 -4.52 -18.97
CA MET A 26 3.63 -3.87 -18.39
C MET A 26 3.24 -2.59 -19.18
N ASP A 27 1.98 -2.20 -19.06
CA ASP A 27 1.50 -0.92 -19.52
C ASP A 27 2.25 0.23 -18.78
N PRO A 28 2.98 1.10 -19.49
CA PRO A 28 3.74 2.20 -18.88
C PRO A 28 2.86 3.29 -18.23
N ALA A 29 1.55 3.27 -18.48
CA ALA A 29 0.59 4.14 -17.81
C ALA A 29 0.22 3.66 -16.39
N LEU A 30 0.59 2.46 -15.99
CA LEU A 30 0.41 1.99 -14.61
C LEU A 30 1.31 2.73 -13.64
N ARG A 31 0.92 2.75 -12.37
CA ARG A 31 1.66 3.43 -11.31
C ARG A 31 1.80 2.53 -10.08
N VAL A 32 2.94 2.64 -9.43
CA VAL A 32 3.08 2.15 -8.05
C VAL A 32 2.44 3.17 -7.12
N THR A 33 1.75 2.68 -6.10
CA THR A 33 1.22 3.49 -5.01
C THR A 33 1.76 3.04 -3.67
N LEU A 34 2.04 4.00 -2.79
CA LEU A 34 2.47 3.75 -1.41
C LEU A 34 1.31 4.12 -0.50
N ASN A 35 0.49 3.14 -0.12
CA ASN A 35 -0.65 3.36 0.77
C ASN A 35 -0.21 3.48 2.23
N PHE A 36 -0.76 4.46 2.96
CA PHE A 36 -0.50 4.71 4.36
C PHE A 36 -1.65 5.46 5.03
N HIS A 37 -1.62 5.57 6.36
CA HIS A 37 -2.55 6.42 7.11
C HIS A 37 -1.91 7.79 7.38
N PRO A 38 -2.43 8.89 6.82
CA PRO A 38 -1.75 10.19 6.85
C PRO A 38 -1.83 10.89 8.21
N ASP A 39 -2.70 10.42 9.08
CA ASP A 39 -2.95 10.94 10.43
C ASP A 39 -2.21 10.16 11.53
N ARG A 40 -1.31 9.24 11.18
CA ARG A 40 -0.45 8.54 12.14
C ARG A 40 0.70 9.40 12.65
N LEU A 41 1.19 9.02 13.82
CA LEU A 41 2.42 9.58 14.39
C LEU A 41 3.61 8.65 14.10
N LEU A 42 4.74 9.25 13.78
CA LEU A 42 6.04 8.61 13.71
C LEU A 42 6.90 9.17 14.86
N HIS A 43 7.24 8.35 15.85
CA HIS A 43 7.97 8.78 17.06
C HIS A 43 7.36 9.98 17.79
N GLY A 44 6.01 10.11 17.75
CA GLY A 44 5.28 11.21 18.41
C GLY A 44 4.98 12.41 17.50
N GLU A 45 5.63 12.51 16.34
CA GLU A 45 5.42 13.58 15.35
C GLU A 45 4.42 13.16 14.27
N PRO A 46 3.59 14.07 13.73
CA PRO A 46 2.74 13.77 12.57
C PRO A 46 3.56 13.27 11.39
N ILE A 47 3.17 12.11 10.82
CA ILE A 47 3.97 11.45 9.79
C ILE A 47 4.22 12.32 8.56
N LEU A 48 3.26 13.18 8.17
CA LEU A 48 3.42 14.08 7.03
C LEU A 48 4.42 15.20 7.32
N ASP A 49 4.49 15.70 8.55
CA ASP A 49 5.48 16.70 8.95
C ASP A 49 6.89 16.12 8.94
N ALA A 50 7.07 14.92 9.50
CA ALA A 50 8.34 14.20 9.44
C ALA A 50 8.78 13.94 7.97
N MET A 51 7.85 13.61 7.08
CA MET A 51 8.13 13.45 5.65
C MET A 51 8.48 14.77 4.96
N ALA A 52 7.83 15.87 5.32
CA ALA A 52 8.09 17.19 4.74
C ALA A 52 9.51 17.69 5.10
N GLU A 53 9.96 17.43 6.33
CA GLU A 53 11.29 17.82 6.81
C GLU A 53 12.40 17.10 6.02
N VAL A 54 12.24 15.79 5.81
CA VAL A 54 13.27 14.95 5.17
C VAL A 54 13.16 14.96 3.64
N GLY A 55 11.96 15.16 3.09
CA GLY A 55 11.70 15.14 1.64
C GLY A 55 11.77 13.74 1.00
N VAL A 56 11.78 12.68 1.81
CA VAL A 56 11.94 11.28 1.37
C VAL A 56 10.94 10.38 2.09
N TYR A 57 10.33 9.48 1.34
CA TYR A 57 9.58 8.37 1.93
C TYR A 57 10.56 7.23 2.28
N HIS A 58 10.73 6.97 3.56
CA HIS A 58 11.69 5.99 4.07
C HIS A 58 11.16 4.57 4.05
N SER A 59 12.09 3.61 3.94
CA SER A 59 11.80 2.19 4.09
C SER A 59 11.43 1.85 5.55
N GLN A 60 10.76 0.71 5.73
CA GLN A 60 10.44 0.18 7.06
C GLN A 60 11.67 -0.09 7.93
N PHE A 61 12.83 -0.35 7.31
CA PHE A 61 14.10 -0.52 8.04
C PHE A 61 14.61 0.79 8.67
N VAL A 62 14.28 1.94 8.09
CA VAL A 62 14.63 3.26 8.65
C VAL A 62 13.63 3.68 9.72
N THR A 63 12.34 3.51 9.45
CA THR A 63 11.27 3.97 10.35
C THR A 63 11.03 3.06 11.54
N GLY A 64 11.47 1.80 11.46
CA GLY A 64 11.16 0.78 12.47
C GLY A 64 9.67 0.40 12.53
N THR A 65 8.86 0.93 11.62
CA THR A 65 7.40 0.70 11.58
C THR A 65 7.01 -0.18 10.40
N SER A 66 6.02 -1.05 10.57
CA SER A 66 5.48 -1.89 9.51
C SER A 66 3.97 -1.97 9.59
N ASN A 67 3.30 -1.70 8.47
CA ASN A 67 1.87 -1.99 8.32
C ASN A 67 1.63 -3.46 7.92
N GLY A 68 2.65 -4.15 7.40
CA GLY A 68 2.58 -5.50 6.85
C GLY A 68 2.83 -6.66 7.84
N GLY A 69 3.32 -6.37 9.04
CA GLY A 69 3.56 -7.39 10.08
C GLY A 69 4.91 -8.11 10.01
N LEU A 70 5.71 -7.96 8.94
CA LEU A 70 7.05 -8.53 8.87
C LEU A 70 8.07 -7.63 9.58
N THR A 71 8.99 -8.26 10.34
CA THR A 71 10.01 -7.55 11.11
C THR A 71 11.13 -6.99 10.22
N ALA A 72 11.25 -5.65 10.17
CA ALA A 72 12.25 -4.92 9.35
C ALA A 72 13.50 -4.58 10.18
N ARG A 73 14.29 -5.61 10.52
CA ARG A 73 15.60 -5.49 11.19
C ARG A 73 16.53 -6.58 10.70
N PRO A 74 17.87 -6.46 10.85
CA PRO A 74 18.79 -7.53 10.50
C PRO A 74 18.38 -8.87 11.14
N GLY A 75 18.29 -9.92 10.34
CA GLY A 75 17.84 -11.26 10.76
C GLY A 75 16.33 -11.37 11.03
N GLY A 76 15.53 -10.32 10.85
CA GLY A 76 14.06 -10.37 10.92
C GLY A 76 13.42 -10.95 9.65
N ASP A 77 12.08 -11.11 9.66
CA ASP A 77 11.37 -11.79 8.55
C ASP A 77 11.49 -11.01 7.24
N ARG A 78 11.36 -9.67 7.28
CA ARG A 78 11.56 -8.82 6.09
C ARG A 78 12.99 -8.90 5.56
N TRP A 79 13.98 -8.95 6.44
CA TRP A 79 15.38 -9.10 6.03
C TRP A 79 15.62 -10.45 5.35
N ARG A 80 15.12 -11.55 5.91
CA ARG A 80 15.23 -12.89 5.32
C ARG A 80 14.52 -12.97 3.97
N TRP A 81 13.33 -12.36 3.87
CA TRP A 81 12.61 -12.24 2.62
C TRP A 81 13.43 -11.50 1.56
N GLU A 82 13.99 -10.32 1.88
CA GLU A 82 14.82 -9.57 0.94
C GLU A 82 16.09 -10.31 0.54
N SER A 83 16.74 -11.02 1.47
CA SER A 83 17.89 -11.86 1.16
C SER A 83 17.55 -12.93 0.12
N ARG A 84 16.41 -13.57 0.28
CA ARG A 84 15.92 -14.60 -0.64
C ARG A 84 15.56 -14.04 -2.01
N ILE A 85 14.68 -13.06 -2.08
CA ILE A 85 14.13 -12.54 -3.34
C ILE A 85 15.17 -11.77 -4.16
N PHE A 86 16.12 -11.10 -3.50
CA PHE A 86 17.12 -10.29 -4.17
C PHE A 86 18.50 -10.99 -4.30
N GLY A 87 18.57 -12.32 -4.05
CA GLY A 87 19.80 -13.08 -4.17
C GLY A 87 20.93 -12.55 -3.28
N GLY A 88 20.61 -12.15 -2.03
CA GLY A 88 21.56 -11.61 -1.05
C GLY A 88 22.07 -10.19 -1.36
N ALA A 89 21.53 -9.52 -2.40
CA ALA A 89 22.06 -8.20 -2.80
C ALA A 89 22.03 -7.16 -1.67
N TYR A 90 21.06 -7.26 -0.76
CA TYR A 90 20.87 -6.33 0.37
C TYR A 90 21.43 -6.82 1.71
N ASP A 91 22.09 -7.97 1.78
CA ASP A 91 22.52 -8.56 3.07
C ASP A 91 23.46 -7.65 3.87
N GLY A 92 24.38 -6.98 3.18
CA GLY A 92 25.28 -6.00 3.78
C GLY A 92 24.85 -4.53 3.62
N ALA A 93 23.63 -4.28 3.11
CA ALA A 93 23.17 -2.92 2.85
C ALA A 93 22.68 -2.23 4.13
N THR A 94 22.83 -0.91 4.16
CA THR A 94 22.26 -0.06 5.21
C THR A 94 20.74 0.03 5.10
N ALA A 95 20.06 0.46 6.17
CA ALA A 95 18.61 0.65 6.18
C ALA A 95 18.13 1.63 5.08
N HIS A 96 18.91 2.66 4.77
CA HIS A 96 18.58 3.67 3.76
C HIS A 96 18.72 3.18 2.30
N GLU A 97 19.48 2.13 2.06
CA GLU A 97 19.65 1.55 0.73
C GLU A 97 18.52 0.57 0.35
N ARG A 98 17.78 0.08 1.37
CA ARG A 98 16.74 -0.93 1.20
C ARG A 98 15.51 -0.39 0.51
N PRO A 99 14.76 -1.27 -0.21
CA PRO A 99 13.59 -0.84 -1.00
C PRO A 99 12.44 -0.33 -0.12
N VAL A 100 11.63 0.52 -0.73
CA VAL A 100 10.34 0.95 -0.20
C VAL A 100 9.25 0.04 -0.75
N TYR A 101 8.32 -0.39 0.11
CA TYR A 101 7.25 -1.29 -0.25
C TYR A 101 5.97 -0.54 -0.58
N GLY A 102 5.32 -0.96 -1.65
CA GLY A 102 4.05 -0.43 -2.14
C GLY A 102 3.28 -1.48 -2.95
N ALA A 103 2.39 -1.03 -3.83
CA ALA A 103 1.65 -1.90 -4.73
C ALA A 103 1.54 -1.31 -6.13
N LEU A 104 1.59 -2.16 -7.15
CA LEU A 104 1.21 -1.78 -8.50
C LEU A 104 -0.31 -1.61 -8.57
N ASN A 105 -0.78 -0.43 -8.89
CA ASN A 105 -2.21 -0.16 -9.05
C ASN A 105 -2.71 -0.64 -10.43
N PHE A 106 -2.61 -1.95 -10.68
CA PHE A 106 -2.96 -2.56 -11.96
C PHE A 106 -4.46 -2.52 -12.26
N ARG A 107 -5.31 -2.50 -11.21
CA ARG A 107 -6.78 -2.33 -11.35
C ARG A 107 -7.21 -0.86 -11.39
N ARG A 108 -6.27 0.10 -11.36
CA ARG A 108 -6.53 1.56 -11.42
C ARG A 108 -7.53 2.04 -10.35
N LYS A 109 -7.48 1.45 -9.16
CA LYS A 109 -8.34 1.83 -8.03
C LYS A 109 -8.05 3.29 -7.63
N PRO A 110 -9.06 4.16 -7.45
CA PRO A 110 -8.85 5.56 -7.08
C PRO A 110 -8.20 5.74 -5.71
N VAL A 111 -8.29 4.72 -4.85
CA VAL A 111 -7.74 4.69 -3.48
C VAL A 111 -6.36 4.05 -3.39
N GLY A 112 -5.69 3.82 -4.54
CA GLY A 112 -4.39 3.15 -4.61
C GLY A 112 -4.47 1.63 -4.74
N GLY A 113 -3.32 1.00 -4.98
CA GLY A 113 -3.23 -0.44 -5.28
C GLY A 113 -3.51 -1.34 -4.08
N ALA A 114 -3.16 -0.90 -2.86
CA ALA A 114 -3.28 -1.70 -1.64
C ALA A 114 -3.91 -0.90 -0.48
N PRO A 115 -5.22 -0.59 -0.54
CA PRO A 115 -5.91 0.19 0.48
C PRO A 115 -5.91 -0.49 1.86
N ARG A 116 -5.61 -1.78 1.94
CA ARG A 116 -5.37 -2.50 3.19
C ARG A 116 -4.39 -1.79 4.13
N PHE A 117 -3.42 -1.05 3.58
CA PHE A 117 -2.34 -0.42 4.33
C PHE A 117 -2.58 1.05 4.67
N GLY A 118 -3.68 1.65 4.19
CA GLY A 118 -4.03 3.01 4.58
C GLY A 118 -4.97 3.73 3.63
N SER A 119 -5.54 4.80 4.14
CA SER A 119 -6.57 5.63 3.50
C SER A 119 -6.04 6.64 2.49
N ALA A 120 -4.75 6.92 2.52
CA ALA A 120 -4.08 7.80 1.57
C ALA A 120 -2.99 7.04 0.81
N HIS A 121 -2.55 7.58 -0.31
CA HIS A 121 -1.40 7.02 -1.00
C HIS A 121 -0.60 8.08 -1.75
N PHE A 122 0.72 7.89 -1.81
CA PHE A 122 1.53 8.54 -2.84
C PHE A 122 1.38 7.77 -4.15
N ARG A 123 1.04 8.46 -5.22
CA ARG A 123 1.12 7.95 -6.59
C ARG A 123 2.49 8.29 -7.14
N LEU A 124 3.28 7.27 -7.48
CA LEU A 124 4.64 7.46 -7.96
C LEU A 124 4.67 7.74 -9.46
N THR A 125 5.70 8.45 -9.93
CA THR A 125 5.93 8.71 -11.35
C THR A 125 6.21 7.41 -12.12
N GLY A 126 5.88 7.37 -13.41
CA GLY A 126 6.17 6.21 -14.27
C GLY A 126 7.65 5.85 -14.37
N GLN A 127 8.56 6.78 -14.05
CA GLN A 127 10.01 6.50 -14.03
C GLN A 127 10.40 5.51 -12.95
N THR A 128 9.67 5.48 -11.82
CA THR A 128 9.94 4.55 -10.72
C THR A 128 9.74 3.09 -11.12
N LEU A 129 8.90 2.81 -12.12
CA LEU A 129 8.67 1.45 -12.63
C LEU A 129 9.98 0.79 -13.11
N LYS A 130 10.91 1.56 -13.67
CA LYS A 130 12.21 1.06 -14.18
C LYS A 130 13.12 0.55 -13.07
N ARG A 131 12.89 0.96 -11.83
CA ARG A 131 13.63 0.58 -10.64
C ARG A 131 12.74 -0.10 -9.60
N SER A 132 11.67 -0.75 -10.04
CA SER A 132 10.76 -1.52 -9.20
C SER A 132 10.80 -3.00 -9.57
N THR A 133 10.74 -3.85 -8.56
CA THR A 133 10.44 -5.27 -8.66
C THR A 133 9.07 -5.53 -8.10
N PHE A 134 8.48 -6.67 -8.45
CA PHE A 134 7.12 -7.02 -8.07
C PHE A 134 7.03 -8.49 -7.69
N CYS A 135 6.10 -8.83 -6.80
CA CYS A 135 5.72 -10.22 -6.52
C CYS A 135 4.21 -10.35 -6.33
N TYR A 136 3.71 -11.58 -6.51
CA TYR A 136 2.33 -11.93 -6.29
C TYR A 136 2.20 -13.39 -5.79
N PRO A 137 1.36 -13.66 -4.79
CA PRO A 137 0.74 -12.69 -3.88
C PRO A 137 1.77 -11.90 -3.07
N ASP A 138 1.39 -11.24 -1.98
CA ASP A 138 2.32 -10.41 -1.23
C ASP A 138 3.45 -11.20 -0.52
N SER A 139 4.48 -10.49 -0.10
CA SER A 139 5.68 -11.07 0.51
C SER A 139 5.42 -11.83 1.82
N PHE A 140 4.30 -11.59 2.50
CA PHE A 140 3.91 -12.34 3.71
C PHE A 140 3.60 -13.81 3.40
N LEU A 141 3.12 -14.08 2.18
CA LEU A 141 2.79 -15.44 1.70
C LEU A 141 3.98 -16.14 1.03
N GLU A 142 5.18 -15.55 1.08
CA GLU A 142 6.40 -16.10 0.50
C GLU A 142 6.29 -16.54 -0.97
N PRO A 143 5.78 -15.67 -1.88
CA PRO A 143 5.52 -16.04 -3.27
C PRO A 143 6.78 -16.45 -4.02
N SER A 144 6.57 -17.21 -5.11
CA SER A 144 7.59 -17.63 -6.09
C SER A 144 7.49 -16.87 -7.41
N ASP A 145 6.42 -16.08 -7.60
CA ASP A 145 6.15 -15.37 -8.85
C ASP A 145 6.59 -13.91 -8.75
N PHE A 146 7.44 -13.52 -9.70
CA PHE A 146 8.11 -12.22 -9.71
C PHE A 146 7.94 -11.49 -11.03
N GLY A 147 8.04 -10.15 -10.98
CA GLY A 147 7.93 -9.29 -12.14
C GLY A 147 8.89 -8.10 -12.10
N VAL A 148 9.15 -7.57 -13.27
CA VAL A 148 9.77 -6.26 -13.52
C VAL A 148 9.00 -5.58 -14.64
N ALA A 149 9.19 -4.27 -14.85
CA ALA A 149 8.46 -3.52 -15.88
C ALA A 149 8.51 -4.16 -17.29
N ALA A 150 9.63 -4.78 -17.65
CA ALA A 150 9.81 -5.43 -18.95
C ALA A 150 9.21 -6.85 -19.04
N ARG A 151 8.87 -7.48 -17.90
CA ARG A 151 8.34 -8.84 -17.80
C ARG A 151 7.34 -8.89 -16.62
N MET A 152 6.05 -8.77 -16.93
CA MET A 152 4.98 -8.57 -15.93
C MET A 152 3.82 -9.57 -16.10
N GLY A 153 4.13 -10.85 -16.17
CA GLY A 153 3.12 -11.92 -16.15
C GLY A 153 2.25 -11.96 -14.90
N LEU A 154 2.67 -11.25 -13.84
CA LEU A 154 1.91 -11.15 -12.58
C LEU A 154 0.53 -10.51 -12.76
N ILE A 155 0.34 -9.62 -13.74
CA ILE A 155 -0.97 -8.98 -13.99
C ILE A 155 -1.99 -10.03 -14.47
N GLU A 156 -1.57 -10.94 -15.36
CA GLU A 156 -2.42 -12.04 -15.81
C GLU A 156 -2.73 -13.00 -14.66
N LEU A 157 -1.70 -13.37 -13.88
CA LEU A 157 -1.84 -14.23 -12.71
C LEU A 157 -2.82 -13.62 -11.68
N ALA A 158 -2.62 -12.36 -11.27
CA ALA A 158 -3.49 -11.68 -10.33
C ALA A 158 -4.91 -11.45 -10.87
N SER A 159 -5.07 -11.29 -12.19
CA SER A 159 -6.38 -11.13 -12.82
C SER A 159 -7.18 -12.44 -12.86
N ALA A 160 -6.50 -13.58 -12.93
CA ALA A 160 -7.11 -14.91 -12.92
C ALA A 160 -7.42 -15.41 -11.50
N ASP A 161 -6.73 -14.88 -10.49
CA ASP A 161 -6.93 -15.26 -9.08
C ASP A 161 -8.18 -14.59 -8.50
N ARG A 162 -8.78 -15.25 -7.50
CA ARG A 162 -9.99 -14.78 -6.79
C ARG A 162 -9.70 -14.49 -5.32
N GLN A 163 -8.72 -13.59 -5.09
CA GLN A 163 -8.43 -13.10 -3.76
C GLN A 163 -9.55 -12.19 -3.24
N ASP A 164 -9.63 -12.01 -1.92
CA ASP A 164 -10.45 -10.94 -1.35
C ASP A 164 -9.97 -9.59 -1.89
N GLU A 165 -10.89 -8.69 -2.22
CA GLU A 165 -10.56 -7.39 -2.86
C GLU A 165 -9.55 -6.56 -2.07
N LEU A 166 -9.46 -6.77 -0.76
CA LEU A 166 -8.49 -6.10 0.10
C LEU A 166 -7.08 -6.71 -0.02
N ASP A 167 -7.01 -8.00 -0.34
CA ASP A 167 -5.78 -8.78 -0.47
C ASP A 167 -5.33 -8.94 -1.95
N ASP A 168 -6.18 -8.47 -2.91
CA ASP A 168 -5.93 -8.49 -4.35
C ASP A 168 -5.04 -7.30 -4.78
N TYR A 169 -3.74 -7.44 -4.59
CA TYR A 169 -2.73 -6.49 -5.04
C TYR A 169 -1.41 -7.17 -5.40
N ILE A 170 -0.71 -6.61 -6.38
CA ILE A 170 0.66 -6.97 -6.73
C ILE A 170 1.60 -6.10 -5.89
N GLU A 171 2.36 -6.72 -4.97
CA GLU A 171 3.33 -6.00 -4.16
C GLU A 171 4.45 -5.45 -5.03
N ALA A 172 4.87 -4.22 -4.75
CA ALA A 172 5.97 -3.54 -5.42
C ALA A 172 7.09 -3.24 -4.41
N GLN A 173 8.35 -3.48 -4.81
CA GLN A 173 9.54 -3.05 -4.09
C GLN A 173 10.25 -2.00 -4.95
N VAL A 174 10.18 -0.73 -4.52
CA VAL A 174 10.82 0.41 -5.21
C VAL A 174 12.24 0.55 -4.69
N HIS A 175 13.22 0.25 -5.53
CA HIS A 175 14.64 0.31 -5.17
C HIS A 175 15.15 1.76 -5.16
N ALA A 176 16.13 2.04 -4.30
CA ALA A 176 16.63 3.37 -3.96
C ALA A 176 15.57 4.27 -3.30
N SER A 177 15.99 5.42 -2.81
CA SER A 177 15.13 6.37 -2.10
C SER A 177 13.97 6.85 -2.96
N VAL A 178 12.78 6.99 -2.38
CA VAL A 178 11.61 7.63 -2.99
C VAL A 178 11.58 9.07 -2.52
N ARG A 179 11.92 10.00 -3.41
CA ARG A 179 11.94 11.44 -3.13
C ARG A 179 10.56 12.03 -3.39
N LEU A 180 10.05 12.81 -2.44
CA LEU A 180 8.73 13.45 -2.59
C LEU A 180 8.72 14.40 -3.80
N ARG A 181 9.83 15.11 -4.01
CA ARG A 181 10.03 15.92 -5.24
C ARG A 181 10.74 15.07 -6.29
N GLY A 182 10.04 14.74 -7.37
CA GLY A 182 10.57 14.02 -8.54
C GLY A 182 10.08 12.58 -8.69
N ASP A 183 9.90 11.83 -7.61
CA ASP A 183 9.39 10.46 -7.71
C ASP A 183 7.87 10.36 -7.45
N VAL A 184 7.25 11.41 -6.86
CA VAL A 184 5.82 11.45 -6.55
C VAL A 184 5.07 12.35 -7.54
N GLU A 185 4.04 11.80 -8.19
CA GLU A 185 3.11 12.56 -9.04
C GLU A 185 2.10 13.33 -8.18
N ALA A 186 1.55 12.68 -7.14
CA ALA A 186 0.60 13.31 -6.22
C ALA A 186 0.53 12.52 -4.90
N LEU A 187 0.18 13.22 -3.83
CA LEU A 187 -0.41 12.65 -2.63
C LEU A 187 -1.93 12.66 -2.81
N VAL A 188 -2.55 11.47 -2.73
CA VAL A 188 -4.00 11.30 -2.86
C VAL A 188 -4.59 11.01 -1.49
N LEU A 189 -5.46 11.89 -1.00
CA LEU A 189 -6.05 11.86 0.33
C LEU A 189 -7.54 11.49 0.31
N ASP A 190 -8.01 11.01 1.46
CA ASP A 190 -9.45 10.86 1.74
C ASP A 190 -10.10 12.22 2.04
N PRO A 191 -11.28 12.53 1.49
CA PRO A 191 -11.99 13.79 1.74
C PRO A 191 -12.29 14.07 3.22
N CYS A 192 -12.30 13.07 4.11
CA CYS A 192 -12.52 13.27 5.55
C CYS A 192 -11.42 14.12 6.21
N TYR A 193 -10.28 14.32 5.53
CA TYR A 193 -9.17 15.14 6.00
C TYR A 193 -9.22 16.61 5.53
N ARG A 194 -10.21 17.01 4.71
CA ARG A 194 -10.38 18.40 4.29
C ARG A 194 -10.61 19.33 5.50
N GLY A 195 -9.93 20.48 5.50
CA GLY A 195 -9.99 21.45 6.60
C GLY A 195 -9.38 20.97 7.91
N THR A 196 -8.46 19.98 7.85
CA THR A 196 -7.76 19.45 9.02
C THR A 196 -6.27 19.73 8.96
N THR A 197 -5.57 19.53 10.08
CA THR A 197 -4.11 19.61 10.15
C THR A 197 -3.39 18.62 9.22
N VAL A 198 -4.06 17.53 8.81
CA VAL A 198 -3.55 16.57 7.81
C VAL A 198 -3.47 17.22 6.43
N GLU A 199 -4.49 17.97 6.02
CA GLU A 199 -4.45 18.74 4.77
C GLU A 199 -3.35 19.80 4.80
N ASP A 200 -3.25 20.55 5.89
CA ASP A 200 -2.21 21.58 6.06
C ASP A 200 -0.80 20.97 5.96
N ALA A 201 -0.59 19.80 6.58
CA ALA A 201 0.69 19.08 6.51
C ALA A 201 0.96 18.56 5.09
N ALA A 202 -0.06 18.02 4.41
CA ALA A 202 0.05 17.53 3.05
C ALA A 202 0.49 18.62 2.06
N LEU A 203 -0.04 19.84 2.20
CA LEU A 203 0.33 20.98 1.35
C LEU A 203 1.80 21.40 1.52
N ARG A 204 2.44 21.07 2.64
CA ARG A 204 3.87 21.35 2.88
C ARG A 204 4.83 20.35 2.22
N LEU A 205 4.36 19.19 1.74
CA LEU A 205 5.21 18.15 1.13
C LEU A 205 5.83 18.55 -0.22
N GLY A 206 5.28 19.58 -0.88
CA GLY A 206 5.79 20.07 -2.15
C GLY A 206 5.49 19.18 -3.35
N CYS A 207 4.52 18.28 -3.25
CA CYS A 207 3.90 17.53 -4.35
C CYS A 207 2.42 17.91 -4.47
N PRO A 208 1.78 17.71 -5.64
CA PRO A 208 0.34 17.93 -5.81
C PRO A 208 -0.48 17.11 -4.80
N VAL A 209 -1.56 17.71 -4.26
CA VAL A 209 -2.53 17.02 -3.40
C VAL A 209 -3.81 16.81 -4.21
N GLU A 210 -4.25 15.56 -4.27
CA GLU A 210 -5.49 15.12 -4.92
C GLU A 210 -6.41 14.43 -3.91
N TRP A 211 -7.66 14.18 -4.30
CA TRP A 211 -8.67 13.59 -3.44
C TRP A 211 -9.34 12.41 -4.16
N HIS A 212 -9.35 11.25 -3.52
CA HIS A 212 -10.14 10.13 -3.99
C HIS A 212 -11.60 10.24 -3.50
N PRO A 213 -12.56 9.40 -3.96
CA PRO A 213 -13.97 9.52 -3.58
C PRO A 213 -14.29 9.38 -2.09
N GLY A 214 -13.36 8.81 -1.30
CA GLY A 214 -13.52 8.63 0.15
C GLY A 214 -13.98 7.23 0.56
N PHE A 215 -13.62 6.85 1.79
CA PHE A 215 -14.12 5.64 2.45
C PHE A 215 -15.21 6.02 3.44
N ARG A 216 -16.37 5.37 3.35
CA ARG A 216 -17.46 5.55 4.31
C ARG A 216 -18.19 4.23 4.52
N LEU A 217 -18.44 3.86 5.78
CA LEU A 217 -19.15 2.63 6.13
C LEU A 217 -20.15 2.90 7.24
N GLY A 218 -21.43 2.66 6.96
CA GLY A 218 -22.49 2.70 7.96
C GLY A 218 -22.40 1.50 8.90
N VAL A 219 -22.76 1.70 10.17
CA VAL A 219 -22.79 0.64 11.19
C VAL A 219 -23.71 -0.51 10.79
N ASP A 220 -24.82 -0.21 10.11
CA ASP A 220 -25.75 -1.26 9.67
C ASP A 220 -25.11 -2.17 8.59
N GLU A 221 -24.33 -1.60 7.68
CA GLU A 221 -23.56 -2.40 6.71
C GLU A 221 -22.42 -3.16 7.39
N LEU A 222 -21.69 -2.54 8.30
CA LEU A 222 -20.65 -3.19 9.09
C LEU A 222 -21.17 -4.47 9.78
N ARG A 223 -22.37 -4.38 10.40
CA ARG A 223 -23.01 -5.50 11.11
C ARG A 223 -23.42 -6.67 10.22
N ARG A 224 -23.49 -6.48 8.90
CA ARG A 224 -23.80 -7.56 7.93
C ARG A 224 -22.63 -8.50 7.68
N HIS A 225 -21.43 -8.15 8.13
CA HIS A 225 -20.20 -8.88 7.84
C HIS A 225 -19.46 -9.40 9.10
N PRO A 226 -20.17 -10.07 10.07
CA PRO A 226 -19.56 -10.41 11.36
C PRO A 226 -18.38 -11.38 11.25
N ASP A 227 -18.34 -12.19 10.19
CA ASP A 227 -17.35 -13.26 10.01
C ASP A 227 -16.13 -12.84 9.19
N TYR A 228 -16.10 -11.60 8.66
CA TYR A 228 -15.00 -11.18 7.77
C TYR A 228 -13.63 -11.14 8.48
N ARG A 229 -13.56 -10.53 9.65
CA ARG A 229 -12.33 -10.47 10.49
C ARG A 229 -12.59 -10.85 11.95
N GLY A 230 -13.85 -11.01 12.35
CA GLY A 230 -14.31 -11.34 13.69
C GLY A 230 -15.35 -10.37 14.23
N ARG A 231 -16.32 -10.92 14.97
CA ARG A 231 -17.45 -10.15 15.53
C ARG A 231 -17.01 -9.05 16.48
N GLU A 232 -15.95 -9.30 17.25
CA GLU A 232 -15.37 -8.33 18.19
C GLU A 232 -14.93 -7.03 17.50
N TYR A 233 -14.52 -7.09 16.23
CA TYR A 233 -14.13 -5.89 15.45
C TYR A 233 -15.34 -5.15 14.88
N VAL A 234 -16.47 -5.83 14.65
CA VAL A 234 -17.76 -5.21 14.34
C VAL A 234 -18.28 -4.45 15.56
N ASP A 235 -18.18 -5.06 16.74
CA ASP A 235 -18.59 -4.42 18.01
C ASP A 235 -17.71 -3.19 18.30
N LEU A 236 -16.39 -3.30 18.14
CA LEU A 236 -15.47 -2.18 18.25
C LEU A 236 -15.79 -1.08 17.24
N GLY A 237 -15.97 -1.42 15.96
CA GLY A 237 -16.34 -0.46 14.91
C GLY A 237 -17.64 0.26 15.22
N THR A 238 -18.63 -0.47 15.74
CA THR A 238 -19.91 0.13 16.22
C THR A 238 -19.69 1.10 17.37
N GLN A 239 -18.82 0.76 18.33
CA GLN A 239 -18.52 1.58 19.49
C GLN A 239 -17.83 2.90 19.14
N ILE A 240 -16.87 2.87 18.19
CA ILE A 240 -16.08 4.06 17.80
C ILE A 240 -16.77 4.91 16.72
N ALA A 241 -17.83 4.40 16.09
CA ALA A 241 -18.57 5.13 15.05
C ALA A 241 -19.13 6.45 15.59
N VAL A 242 -19.15 7.46 14.73
CA VAL A 242 -19.76 8.77 15.01
C VAL A 242 -20.99 8.92 14.11
N ASP A 243 -22.13 9.24 14.69
CA ASP A 243 -23.42 9.35 14.00
C ASP A 243 -23.75 8.11 13.14
N GLY A 244 -23.38 6.92 13.63
CA GLY A 244 -23.61 5.65 12.93
C GLY A 244 -22.71 5.40 11.73
N MET A 245 -21.65 6.18 11.55
CA MET A 245 -20.73 6.11 10.41
C MET A 245 -19.28 5.91 10.86
N LEU A 246 -18.52 5.20 10.01
CA LEU A 246 -17.07 5.12 10.06
C LEU A 246 -16.47 5.82 8.85
N ASP A 247 -15.38 6.54 9.07
CA ASP A 247 -14.46 7.05 8.06
C ASP A 247 -13.00 6.92 8.55
N PRO A 248 -11.99 7.19 7.70
CA PRO A 248 -10.59 7.04 8.11
C PRO A 248 -10.20 7.92 9.32
N ARG A 249 -10.73 9.14 9.41
CA ARG A 249 -10.42 10.06 10.50
C ARG A 249 -10.98 9.58 11.84
N ILE A 250 -12.18 9.00 11.86
CA ILE A 250 -12.80 8.40 13.05
C ILE A 250 -11.91 7.26 13.57
N ILE A 251 -11.48 6.35 12.68
CA ILE A 251 -10.61 5.23 13.04
C ILE A 251 -9.24 5.74 13.51
N GLY A 252 -8.68 6.74 12.83
CA GLY A 252 -7.40 7.35 13.20
C GLY A 252 -7.47 8.06 14.57
N ASN A 253 -8.57 8.75 14.89
CA ASN A 253 -8.80 9.33 16.19
C ASN A 253 -8.82 8.27 17.29
N SER A 254 -9.52 7.15 17.05
CA SER A 254 -9.57 6.02 17.99
C SER A 254 -8.17 5.41 18.22
N ALA A 255 -7.38 5.25 17.14
CA ALA A 255 -6.01 4.76 17.23
C ALA A 255 -5.10 5.68 18.06
N ARG A 256 -5.20 7.02 17.86
CA ARG A 256 -4.42 8.01 18.61
C ARG A 256 -4.82 8.15 20.07
N ALA A 257 -6.10 7.90 20.38
CA ALA A 257 -6.57 7.90 21.78
C ALA A 257 -5.93 6.79 22.63
N GLY A 258 -5.41 5.71 21.98
CA GLY A 258 -4.70 4.62 22.66
C GLY A 258 -5.59 3.79 23.61
N LEU A 259 -6.92 3.88 23.48
CA LEU A 259 -7.87 3.19 24.35
C LEU A 259 -8.15 1.73 23.92
N HIS A 260 -7.74 1.38 22.71
CA HIS A 260 -8.00 0.07 22.10
C HIS A 260 -6.71 -0.56 21.59
N ASP A 261 -6.69 -1.89 21.52
CA ASP A 261 -5.57 -2.62 20.91
C ASP A 261 -5.35 -2.14 19.46
N PRO A 262 -4.13 -1.74 19.09
CA PRO A 262 -3.81 -1.29 17.73
C PRO A 262 -4.15 -2.31 16.64
N GLN A 263 -4.04 -3.62 16.93
CA GLN A 263 -4.39 -4.66 15.97
C GLN A 263 -5.91 -4.76 15.79
N ALA A 264 -6.70 -4.55 16.87
CA ALA A 264 -8.16 -4.49 16.77
C ALA A 264 -8.61 -3.29 15.92
N VAL A 265 -8.07 -2.09 16.17
CA VAL A 265 -8.35 -0.89 15.35
C VAL A 265 -7.96 -1.11 13.88
N LYS A 266 -6.83 -1.79 13.62
CA LYS A 266 -6.43 -2.18 12.26
C LYS A 266 -7.47 -3.11 11.60
N LYS A 267 -8.10 -4.02 12.34
CA LYS A 267 -9.16 -4.87 11.79
C LYS A 267 -10.42 -4.07 11.46
N VAL A 268 -10.77 -3.08 12.27
CA VAL A 268 -11.86 -2.14 11.92
C VAL A 268 -11.55 -1.37 10.63
N TRP A 269 -10.29 -0.94 10.44
CA TRP A 269 -9.85 -0.36 9.16
C TRP A 269 -10.06 -1.32 7.99
N HIS A 270 -9.78 -2.63 8.15
CA HIS A 270 -10.00 -3.62 7.10
C HIS A 270 -11.47 -3.71 6.69
N TYR A 271 -12.43 -3.59 7.64
CA TYR A 271 -13.85 -3.51 7.33
C TYR A 271 -14.19 -2.26 6.50
N LEU A 272 -13.70 -1.10 6.93
CA LEU A 272 -13.93 0.15 6.20
C LEU A 272 -13.34 0.09 4.79
N ALA A 273 -12.10 -0.38 4.65
CA ALA A 273 -11.43 -0.49 3.36
C ALA A 273 -12.10 -1.50 2.42
N ARG A 274 -12.71 -2.57 2.96
CA ARG A 274 -13.36 -3.61 2.16
C ARG A 274 -14.79 -3.24 1.76
N PHE A 275 -15.59 -2.74 2.70
CA PHE A 275 -17.03 -2.56 2.52
C PHE A 275 -17.46 -1.09 2.40
N GLY A 276 -16.60 -0.16 2.77
CA GLY A 276 -16.83 1.29 2.66
C GLY A 276 -16.12 1.96 1.49
N ALA A 277 -15.52 1.19 0.61
CA ALA A 277 -14.82 1.71 -0.55
C ALA A 277 -15.79 2.05 -1.71
N PRO A 278 -15.57 3.16 -2.43
CA PRO A 278 -16.53 3.64 -3.43
C PRO A 278 -16.68 2.74 -4.65
N TRP A 279 -15.69 1.90 -4.98
CA TRP A 279 -15.77 0.98 -6.14
C TRP A 279 -16.65 -0.24 -5.88
N THR A 280 -16.93 -0.61 -4.64
CA THR A 280 -17.80 -1.76 -4.32
C THR A 280 -19.24 -1.52 -4.77
N ALA A 281 -19.68 -0.27 -4.89
CA ALA A 281 -20.99 0.09 -5.41
C ALA A 281 -21.07 0.04 -6.94
N MET A 282 -19.96 0.29 -7.65
CA MET A 282 -19.93 0.25 -9.12
C MET A 282 -19.90 -1.18 -9.68
N ASP A 283 -19.16 -2.09 -9.04
CA ASP A 283 -19.10 -3.50 -9.49
C ASP A 283 -20.42 -4.23 -9.33
N ARG A 284 -21.23 -3.93 -8.31
CA ARG A 284 -22.56 -4.54 -8.13
C ARG A 284 -23.53 -4.15 -9.23
N SER A 285 -23.48 -2.95 -9.77
CA SER A 285 -24.36 -2.49 -10.86
C SER A 285 -24.02 -3.13 -12.22
N VAL A 286 -22.77 -3.52 -12.45
CA VAL A 286 -22.32 -4.15 -13.70
C VAL A 286 -22.68 -5.63 -13.73
N VAL A 287 -22.67 -6.31 -12.59
CA VAL A 287 -23.02 -7.74 -12.48
C VAL A 287 -24.53 -7.98 -12.63
N GLU A 288 -25.36 -7.06 -12.13
CA GLU A 288 -26.83 -7.18 -12.26
C GLU A 288 -27.33 -6.94 -13.68
N HIS A 289 -26.60 -6.22 -14.54
CA HIS A 289 -27.00 -5.92 -15.92
C HIS A 289 -26.53 -6.96 -16.95
N ASN A 290 -25.69 -7.91 -16.59
CA ASN A 290 -25.13 -8.93 -17.49
C ASN A 290 -25.64 -10.36 -17.24
N CYS A 291 -26.73 -10.55 -16.50
CA CYS A 291 -27.36 -11.85 -16.39
C CYS A 291 -28.44 -11.99 -17.53
N PRO A 292 -28.19 -12.75 -18.62
CA PRO A 292 -29.22 -12.98 -19.61
C PRO A 292 -30.32 -13.83 -18.96
N ALA A 293 -31.55 -13.33 -19.00
CA ALA A 293 -32.73 -14.08 -18.60
C ALA A 293 -32.73 -15.44 -19.35
N LYS A 294 -32.65 -16.53 -18.62
CA LYS A 294 -32.87 -17.87 -19.18
C LYS A 294 -34.35 -18.00 -19.49
N LEU A 295 -34.67 -18.11 -20.77
CA LEU A 295 -35.90 -18.67 -21.28
C LEU A 295 -35.93 -20.18 -21.05
#